data_f913ecfae4f70ff7f8c86f9b352f027f
#
_entry.id   f913ecfae4f70ff7f8c86f9b352f027f
#
_cell.length_a   1.000
_cell.length_b   1.000
_cell.length_c   1.000
_cell.angle_alpha   90.00
_cell.angle_beta   90.00
_cell.angle_gamma   90.00
#
_symmetry.space_group_name_H-M   'P 1'
#
loop_
_entity.id
_entity.type
_entity.pdbx_description
1 polymer ?
#
loop_
_entity_poly.entity_id
_entity_poly.type
_entity_poly.pdbx_seq_one_letter_code
_entity_poly.pdbx_strand_id
1 'polypeptide(L)'
;MTETRPVRTAARYGAVVALAGALITPGAALTGSTLAFADTPAATQQEAKAAVTISTEKWREGKLVLRGTGFTSTAPGRGAVFAVKFLDALPDEAHQAINPITKKGGNSPANFMATAKEDGTFEVEVSLPTPENTGLTAEQLKNKGWTVEGTSHRIQVLSGSLGGTDADGNTYDRRASVSQNITLSDPAPSPAPTAEPT
;
A
#
# COMPACT_ATOMS: atom_id res chain seq x y z
N MET A 1 -1.14 21.08 46.72
CA MET A 1 -2.20 20.20 46.19
C MET A 1 -1.53 19.26 45.20
N THR A 2 -1.32 18.03 45.63
CA THR A 2 -0.50 17.00 44.89
C THR A 2 -1.46 16.02 44.26
N GLU A 3 -1.56 16.03 42.95
CA GLU A 3 -2.49 15.18 42.19
C GLU A 3 -1.78 13.86 41.80
N THR A 4 -2.27 12.75 42.36
CA THR A 4 -1.73 11.40 42.20
C THR A 4 -2.36 10.75 40.96
N ARG A 5 -1.57 10.42 39.96
CA ARG A 5 -2.00 9.67 38.76
C ARG A 5 -2.08 8.17 39.05
N PRO A 6 -3.12 7.46 38.64
CA PRO A 6 -3.21 6.01 38.79
C PRO A 6 -2.39 5.29 37.70
N VAL A 7 -1.59 4.32 38.16
CA VAL A 7 -0.84 3.37 37.32
C VAL A 7 -1.82 2.32 36.78
N ARG A 8 -1.91 2.16 35.44
CA ARG A 8 -2.68 1.10 34.81
C ARG A 8 -1.80 -0.14 34.64
N THR A 9 -2.15 -1.20 35.37
CA THR A 9 -1.54 -2.51 35.27
C THR A 9 -2.03 -3.23 34.02
N ALA A 10 -1.13 -3.62 33.12
CA ALA A 10 -1.43 -4.42 31.94
C ALA A 10 -1.53 -5.91 32.34
N ALA A 11 -2.72 -6.49 32.15
CA ALA A 11 -2.94 -7.93 32.31
C ALA A 11 -2.47 -8.67 31.05
N ARG A 12 -1.53 -9.59 31.20
CA ARG A 12 -1.08 -10.53 30.17
C ARG A 12 -1.97 -11.76 30.21
N TYR A 13 -2.73 -12.00 29.16
CA TYR A 13 -3.43 -13.27 28.94
C TYR A 13 -2.52 -14.24 28.18
N GLY A 14 -2.13 -15.32 28.86
CA GLY A 14 -1.46 -16.46 28.25
C GLY A 14 -2.49 -17.40 27.61
N ALA A 15 -2.29 -17.74 26.33
CA ALA A 15 -3.08 -18.74 25.63
C ALA A 15 -2.52 -20.14 25.96
N VAL A 16 -3.37 -21.00 26.53
CA VAL A 16 -3.10 -22.42 26.75
C VAL A 16 -3.57 -23.18 25.51
N VAL A 17 -2.63 -23.85 24.83
CA VAL A 17 -2.94 -24.78 23.73
C VAL A 17 -3.18 -26.16 24.35
N ALA A 18 -4.42 -26.68 24.26
CA ALA A 18 -4.76 -28.04 24.63
C ALA A 18 -4.62 -28.97 23.42
N LEU A 19 -3.68 -29.91 23.46
CA LEU A 19 -3.59 -31.04 22.54
C LEU A 19 -4.60 -32.12 22.98
N ALA A 20 -5.59 -32.39 22.15
CA ALA A 20 -6.48 -33.54 22.30
C ALA A 20 -5.98 -34.71 21.46
N GLY A 21 -5.50 -35.77 22.10
CA GLY A 21 -5.14 -37.03 21.45
C GLY A 21 -6.37 -37.86 21.10
N ALA A 22 -6.45 -38.36 19.88
CA ALA A 22 -7.49 -39.28 19.42
C ALA A 22 -6.98 -40.74 19.54
N LEU A 23 -7.74 -41.53 20.33
CA LEU A 23 -7.61 -43.02 20.38
C LEU A 23 -8.20 -43.63 19.11
N ILE A 24 -7.43 -44.51 18.49
CA ILE A 24 -7.86 -45.34 17.36
C ILE A 24 -8.37 -46.66 17.90
N THR A 25 -9.66 -47.00 17.66
CA THR A 25 -10.23 -48.35 17.80
C THR A 25 -10.38 -49.00 16.44
N PRO A 26 -9.90 -50.25 16.20
CA PRO A 26 -10.14 -50.96 14.97
C PRO A 26 -11.41 -51.81 15.02
N GLY A 27 -12.25 -51.75 14.00
CA GLY A 27 -13.34 -52.72 13.83
C GLY A 27 -14.47 -52.27 12.93
N ALA A 28 -14.63 -53.04 11.85
CA ALA A 28 -15.78 -53.27 10.99
C ALA A 28 -15.69 -52.69 9.57
N ALA A 29 -15.51 -53.61 8.63
CA ALA A 29 -15.62 -53.40 7.20
C ALA A 29 -17.08 -53.11 6.79
N LEU A 30 -17.27 -52.01 6.11
CA LEU A 30 -18.48 -51.74 5.33
C LEU A 30 -18.01 -51.27 3.93
N THR A 31 -18.29 -52.11 2.94
CA THR A 31 -18.15 -51.79 1.51
C THR A 31 -19.15 -50.68 1.17
N GLY A 32 -18.73 -49.49 1.07
CA GLY A 32 -19.49 -48.32 0.63
C GLY A 32 -18.70 -47.55 -0.39
N SER A 33 -19.27 -47.34 -1.56
CA SER A 33 -18.72 -46.61 -2.72
C SER A 33 -18.15 -45.27 -2.29
N THR A 34 -16.83 -45.14 -2.35
CA THR A 34 -16.14 -43.89 -2.15
C THR A 34 -16.40 -42.98 -3.35
N LEU A 35 -17.29 -42.02 -3.18
CA LEU A 35 -17.28 -40.82 -4.02
C LEU A 35 -15.94 -40.13 -3.76
N ALA A 36 -14.99 -40.30 -4.69
CA ALA A 36 -13.78 -39.52 -4.70
C ALA A 36 -14.16 -38.05 -4.95
N PHE A 37 -14.30 -37.28 -3.88
CA PHE A 37 -14.19 -35.84 -4.01
C PHE A 37 -12.75 -35.57 -4.45
N ALA A 38 -12.61 -35.20 -5.73
CA ALA A 38 -11.36 -34.65 -6.22
C ALA A 38 -11.07 -33.41 -5.36
N ASP A 39 -10.13 -33.55 -4.41
CA ASP A 39 -9.50 -32.40 -3.76
C ASP A 39 -8.88 -31.57 -4.87
N THR A 40 -9.62 -30.57 -5.33
CA THR A 40 -9.04 -29.49 -6.10
C THR A 40 -8.00 -28.87 -5.18
N PRO A 41 -6.70 -28.98 -5.51
CA PRO A 41 -5.67 -28.35 -4.67
C PRO A 41 -6.05 -26.87 -4.56
N ALA A 42 -6.34 -26.41 -3.36
CA ALA A 42 -6.48 -24.99 -3.08
C ALA A 42 -5.20 -24.36 -3.61
N ALA A 43 -5.32 -23.60 -4.71
CA ALA A 43 -4.20 -22.87 -5.27
C ALA A 43 -3.65 -22.03 -4.12
N THR A 44 -2.49 -22.40 -3.60
CA THR A 44 -1.76 -21.61 -2.62
C THR A 44 -1.48 -20.31 -3.32
N GLN A 45 -2.33 -19.30 -3.10
CA GLN A 45 -2.09 -17.96 -3.59
C GLN A 45 -0.81 -17.50 -2.90
N GLN A 46 0.29 -17.67 -3.61
CA GLN A 46 1.57 -17.15 -3.23
C GLN A 46 1.38 -15.64 -3.12
N GLU A 47 1.39 -15.14 -1.89
CA GLU A 47 1.15 -13.74 -1.59
C GLU A 47 2.13 -12.88 -2.40
N ALA A 48 1.64 -12.30 -3.48
CA ALA A 48 2.45 -11.43 -4.32
C ALA A 48 2.99 -10.28 -3.46
N LYS A 49 4.31 -10.17 -3.40
CA LYS A 49 4.98 -9.06 -2.73
C LYS A 49 4.57 -7.77 -3.43
N ALA A 50 4.17 -6.77 -2.64
CA ALA A 50 3.82 -5.47 -3.19
C ALA A 50 4.98 -4.88 -4.01
N ALA A 51 4.66 -4.38 -5.19
CA ALA A 51 5.62 -3.72 -6.08
C ALA A 51 5.03 -2.43 -6.63
N VAL A 52 5.88 -1.45 -6.90
CA VAL A 52 5.50 -0.16 -7.48
C VAL A 52 6.52 0.21 -8.55
N THR A 53 6.03 0.71 -9.68
CA THR A 53 6.83 1.37 -10.72
C THR A 53 6.40 2.82 -10.79
N ILE A 54 7.37 3.74 -10.89
CA ILE A 54 7.13 5.18 -10.98
C ILE A 54 7.77 5.68 -12.27
N SER A 55 6.93 6.26 -13.17
CA SER A 55 7.39 6.94 -14.37
C SER A 55 7.46 8.43 -14.15
N THR A 56 8.56 9.03 -14.59
CA THR A 56 8.82 10.48 -14.59
C THR A 56 8.54 11.13 -15.93
N GLU A 57 7.99 10.42 -16.93
CA GLU A 57 7.75 10.97 -18.28
C GLU A 57 6.91 12.25 -18.30
N LYS A 58 6.04 12.43 -17.31
CA LYS A 58 5.16 13.60 -17.19
C LYS A 58 5.65 14.63 -16.14
N TRP A 59 6.89 14.54 -15.70
CA TRP A 59 7.35 15.42 -14.61
C TRP A 59 7.32 16.91 -15.00
N ARG A 60 7.55 17.26 -16.28
CA ARG A 60 7.44 18.64 -16.77
C ARG A 60 5.98 19.14 -16.81
N GLU A 61 5.02 18.24 -16.84
CA GLU A 61 3.59 18.55 -16.67
C GLU A 61 3.19 18.64 -15.19
N GLY A 62 4.15 18.52 -14.26
CA GLY A 62 3.92 18.52 -12.82
C GLY A 62 3.33 17.21 -12.30
N LYS A 63 3.54 16.07 -12.97
CA LYS A 63 2.93 14.78 -12.64
C LYS A 63 3.92 13.63 -12.66
N LEU A 64 3.61 12.60 -11.87
CA LEU A 64 4.21 11.27 -11.95
C LEU A 64 3.12 10.25 -12.23
N VAL A 65 3.47 9.18 -12.96
CA VAL A 65 2.57 8.03 -13.14
C VAL A 65 3.07 6.88 -12.28
N LEU A 66 2.23 6.40 -11.38
CA LEU A 66 2.53 5.29 -10.48
C LEU A 66 1.68 4.08 -10.86
N ARG A 67 2.32 2.91 -11.02
CA ARG A 67 1.67 1.61 -11.20
C ARG A 67 2.09 0.70 -10.08
N GLY A 68 1.13 0.01 -9.47
CA GLY A 68 1.41 -0.90 -8.37
C GLY A 68 0.65 -2.20 -8.44
N THR A 69 1.19 -3.23 -7.78
CA THR A 69 0.60 -4.55 -7.61
C THR A 69 0.74 -5.03 -6.18
N GLY A 70 -0.11 -5.97 -5.73
CA GLY A 70 -0.04 -6.54 -4.38
C GLY A 70 -0.63 -5.65 -3.27
N PHE A 71 -1.39 -4.61 -3.62
CA PHE A 71 -2.11 -3.76 -2.67
C PHE A 71 -3.51 -4.33 -2.43
N THR A 72 -3.58 -5.47 -1.74
CA THR A 72 -4.80 -6.25 -1.53
C THR A 72 -5.53 -5.87 -0.25
N SER A 73 -6.84 -6.11 -0.23
CA SER A 73 -7.72 -5.93 0.93
C SER A 73 -8.62 -7.16 1.09
N THR A 74 -9.05 -7.44 2.32
CA THR A 74 -10.11 -8.41 2.61
C THR A 74 -11.50 -7.76 2.56
N ALA A 75 -11.60 -6.44 2.42
CA ALA A 75 -12.87 -5.76 2.21
C ALA A 75 -13.42 -6.10 0.83
N PRO A 76 -14.70 -6.46 0.70
CA PRO A 76 -15.30 -6.86 -0.57
C PRO A 76 -15.34 -5.70 -1.58
N GLY A 77 -15.14 -6.02 -2.87
CA GLY A 77 -15.29 -5.10 -3.99
C GLY A 77 -14.20 -4.04 -4.13
N ARG A 78 -13.07 -4.15 -3.40
CA ARG A 78 -11.95 -3.22 -3.52
C ARG A 78 -10.61 -3.85 -3.13
N GLY A 79 -9.53 -3.26 -3.61
CA GLY A 79 -8.20 -3.48 -3.07
C GLY A 79 -7.89 -2.59 -1.85
N ALA A 80 -6.64 -2.53 -1.44
CA ALA A 80 -6.22 -1.72 -0.31
C ALA A 80 -6.30 -0.22 -0.60
N VAL A 81 -6.58 0.57 0.42
CA VAL A 81 -6.29 2.01 0.39
C VAL A 81 -4.78 2.18 0.51
N PHE A 82 -4.20 2.95 -0.37
CA PHE A 82 -2.79 3.27 -0.34
C PHE A 82 -2.54 4.78 -0.28
N ALA A 83 -1.41 5.13 0.31
CA ALA A 83 -0.92 6.49 0.42
C ALA A 83 0.41 6.63 -0.31
N VAL A 84 0.60 7.75 -1.00
CA VAL A 84 1.87 8.15 -1.62
C VAL A 84 2.45 9.31 -0.84
N LYS A 85 3.74 9.21 -0.50
CA LYS A 85 4.48 10.19 0.26
C LYS A 85 5.74 10.59 -0.49
N PHE A 86 5.90 11.88 -0.72
CA PHE A 86 7.16 12.47 -1.13
C PHE A 86 7.94 12.82 0.15
N LEU A 87 8.92 12.01 0.53
CA LEU A 87 9.50 12.03 1.89
C LEU A 87 10.23 13.33 2.25
N ASP A 88 10.66 14.10 1.26
CA ASP A 88 11.27 15.42 1.43
C ASP A 88 10.30 16.60 1.19
N ALA A 89 9.05 16.31 0.82
CA ALA A 89 8.00 17.29 0.58
C ALA A 89 6.63 16.80 1.09
N LEU A 90 6.61 16.34 2.33
CA LEU A 90 5.34 15.95 2.98
C LEU A 90 4.45 17.19 3.16
N PRO A 91 3.14 17.06 2.95
CA PRO A 91 2.21 18.14 3.18
C PRO A 91 2.03 18.41 4.67
N ASP A 92 1.65 19.63 5.01
CA ASP A 92 1.15 19.95 6.34
C ASP A 92 -0.27 19.38 6.57
N GLU A 93 -0.82 19.57 7.76
CA GLU A 93 -2.13 19.01 8.12
C GLU A 93 -3.28 19.55 7.24
N ALA A 94 -3.20 20.80 6.79
CA ALA A 94 -4.23 21.43 5.97
C ALA A 94 -4.21 20.94 4.50
N HIS A 95 -3.06 20.51 4.01
CA HIS A 95 -2.83 20.12 2.60
C HIS A 95 -2.71 18.62 2.39
N GLN A 96 -2.76 17.81 3.47
CA GLN A 96 -2.66 16.37 3.34
C GLN A 96 -3.81 15.75 2.55
N ALA A 97 -3.54 14.67 1.84
CA ALA A 97 -4.54 13.92 1.09
C ALA A 97 -5.63 13.34 2.01
N ILE A 98 -6.85 13.39 1.53
CA ILE A 98 -8.02 12.82 2.22
C ILE A 98 -8.18 11.35 1.84
N ASN A 99 -8.31 10.52 2.87
CA ASN A 99 -8.56 9.09 2.70
C ASN A 99 -9.92 8.86 2.00
N PRO A 100 -9.95 8.10 0.89
CA PRO A 100 -11.16 7.91 0.09
C PRO A 100 -12.27 7.16 0.82
N ILE A 101 -11.94 6.38 1.86
CA ILE A 101 -12.91 5.60 2.65
C ILE A 101 -13.37 6.38 3.89
N THR A 102 -12.45 6.81 4.74
CA THR A 102 -12.78 7.46 6.01
C THR A 102 -13.16 8.93 5.88
N LYS A 103 -12.89 9.53 4.71
CA LYS A 103 -13.12 10.97 4.43
C LYS A 103 -12.37 11.91 5.37
N LYS A 104 -11.28 11.45 5.95
CA LYS A 104 -10.42 12.20 6.88
C LYS A 104 -8.97 12.15 6.43
N GLY A 105 -8.18 13.10 6.89
CA GLY A 105 -6.72 13.01 6.80
C GLY A 105 -6.19 11.83 7.62
N GLY A 106 -5.00 11.34 7.26
CA GLY A 106 -4.34 10.29 8.02
C GLY A 106 -3.58 10.84 9.24
N ASN A 107 -3.25 9.96 10.20
CA ASN A 107 -2.37 10.31 11.33
C ASN A 107 -0.93 10.65 10.89
N SER A 108 -0.60 10.32 9.66
CA SER A 108 0.70 10.62 9.03
C SER A 108 0.45 11.25 7.67
N PRO A 109 0.95 12.47 7.42
CA PRO A 109 0.68 13.20 6.20
C PRO A 109 1.02 12.39 4.95
N ALA A 110 0.17 12.50 3.92
CA ALA A 110 0.39 11.89 2.63
C ALA A 110 0.06 12.90 1.52
N ASN A 111 0.82 12.86 0.43
CA ASN A 111 0.61 13.76 -0.71
C ASN A 111 -0.55 13.29 -1.60
N PHE A 112 -0.83 11.99 -1.59
CA PHE A 112 -1.91 11.40 -2.37
C PHE A 112 -2.44 10.14 -1.68
N MET A 113 -3.75 9.88 -1.79
CA MET A 113 -4.39 8.64 -1.36
C MET A 113 -5.40 8.17 -2.38
N ALA A 114 -5.46 6.87 -2.62
CA ALA A 114 -6.46 6.23 -3.47
C ALA A 114 -6.73 4.79 -3.01
N THR A 115 -7.69 4.15 -3.68
CA THR A 115 -8.01 2.73 -3.48
C THR A 115 -7.51 1.94 -4.68
N ALA A 116 -6.80 0.86 -4.45
CA ALA A 116 -6.41 -0.09 -5.49
C ALA A 116 -7.65 -0.84 -6.02
N LYS A 117 -7.55 -1.43 -7.20
CA LYS A 117 -8.55 -2.34 -7.73
C LYS A 117 -8.67 -3.59 -6.85
N GLU A 118 -9.72 -4.36 -7.00
CA GLU A 118 -9.98 -5.57 -6.22
C GLU A 118 -8.85 -6.62 -6.36
N ASP A 119 -8.20 -6.67 -7.52
CA ASP A 119 -7.03 -7.52 -7.78
C ASP A 119 -5.72 -7.00 -7.13
N GLY A 120 -5.79 -5.89 -6.41
CA GLY A 120 -4.63 -5.26 -5.76
C GLY A 120 -3.74 -4.46 -6.71
N THR A 121 -4.17 -4.19 -7.93
CA THR A 121 -3.44 -3.33 -8.89
C THR A 121 -3.93 -1.89 -8.83
N PHE A 122 -3.06 -0.96 -9.22
CA PHE A 122 -3.46 0.43 -9.48
C PHE A 122 -2.60 1.08 -10.56
N GLU A 123 -3.17 2.09 -11.22
CA GLU A 123 -2.48 3.06 -12.04
C GLU A 123 -3.05 4.43 -11.73
N VAL A 124 -2.20 5.38 -11.32
CA VAL A 124 -2.62 6.73 -10.93
C VAL A 124 -1.62 7.77 -11.40
N GLU A 125 -2.14 8.96 -11.73
CA GLU A 125 -1.34 10.17 -11.88
C GLU A 125 -1.33 10.91 -10.55
N VAL A 126 -0.14 11.26 -10.06
CA VAL A 126 0.06 12.00 -8.82
C VAL A 126 0.75 13.32 -9.15
N SER A 127 0.18 14.43 -8.69
CA SER A 127 0.79 15.76 -8.85
C SER A 127 2.09 15.85 -8.07
N LEU A 128 3.09 16.46 -8.67
CA LEU A 128 4.33 16.81 -7.96
C LEU A 128 4.02 17.80 -6.81
N PRO A 129 4.92 17.92 -5.83
CA PRO A 129 4.78 18.90 -4.75
C PRO A 129 4.68 20.32 -5.30
N THR A 130 3.63 21.03 -4.89
CA THR A 130 3.40 22.45 -5.15
C THR A 130 3.06 23.15 -3.82
N PRO A 131 3.10 24.49 -3.76
CA PRO A 131 2.64 25.20 -2.58
C PRO A 131 1.21 24.85 -2.17
N GLU A 132 0.34 24.64 -3.16
CA GLU A 132 -1.09 24.38 -2.96
C GLU A 132 -1.38 22.98 -2.42
N ASN A 133 -0.49 21.99 -2.67
CA ASN A 133 -0.71 20.61 -2.21
C ASN A 133 0.23 20.16 -1.08
N THR A 134 1.14 21.05 -0.62
CA THR A 134 2.05 20.75 0.49
C THR A 134 2.04 21.78 1.60
N GLY A 135 1.65 23.04 1.33
CA GLY A 135 1.84 24.16 2.23
C GLY A 135 3.29 24.69 2.28
N LEU A 136 4.22 24.07 1.54
CA LEU A 136 5.59 24.57 1.40
C LEU A 136 5.63 25.76 0.44
N THR A 137 6.55 26.69 0.66
CA THR A 137 6.73 27.80 -0.28
C THR A 137 7.37 27.35 -1.59
N ALA A 138 7.17 28.10 -2.68
CA ALA A 138 7.80 27.83 -3.95
C ALA A 138 9.35 27.82 -3.85
N GLU A 139 9.92 28.66 -2.99
CA GLU A 139 11.36 28.69 -2.71
C GLU A 139 11.83 27.42 -1.98
N GLN A 140 11.08 26.95 -1.00
CA GLN A 140 11.38 25.69 -0.31
C GLN A 140 11.36 24.51 -1.26
N LEU A 141 10.38 24.43 -2.15
CA LEU A 141 10.27 23.35 -3.16
C LEU A 141 11.41 23.43 -4.18
N LYS A 142 11.76 24.65 -4.62
CA LYS A 142 12.92 24.88 -5.50
C LYS A 142 14.23 24.44 -4.82
N ASN A 143 14.45 24.82 -3.57
CA ASN A 143 15.64 24.44 -2.80
C ASN A 143 15.73 22.93 -2.58
N LYS A 144 14.58 22.24 -2.53
CA LYS A 144 14.49 20.77 -2.49
C LYS A 144 14.67 20.10 -3.87
N GLY A 145 14.69 20.89 -4.96
CA GLY A 145 14.93 20.39 -6.31
C GLY A 145 13.69 19.88 -7.06
N TRP A 146 12.48 20.06 -6.53
CA TRP A 146 11.26 19.57 -7.18
C TRP A 146 10.92 20.19 -8.53
N THR A 147 11.62 21.25 -8.91
CA THR A 147 11.49 21.93 -10.20
C THR A 147 12.77 21.83 -11.04
N VAL A 148 13.74 21.02 -10.64
CA VAL A 148 15.06 20.96 -11.23
C VAL A 148 15.30 19.57 -11.82
N GLU A 149 15.62 19.52 -13.11
CA GLU A 149 15.99 18.29 -13.79
C GLU A 149 17.26 17.67 -13.19
N GLY A 150 17.32 16.34 -13.15
CA GLY A 150 18.43 15.59 -12.60
C GLY A 150 18.42 15.42 -11.08
N THR A 151 17.47 16.06 -10.37
CA THR A 151 17.34 15.87 -8.92
C THR A 151 16.67 14.53 -8.58
N SER A 152 17.14 13.95 -7.49
CA SER A 152 16.61 12.67 -6.99
C SER A 152 15.74 12.86 -5.75
N HIS A 153 14.60 12.20 -5.73
CA HIS A 153 13.63 12.26 -4.64
C HIS A 153 13.22 10.88 -4.20
N ARG A 154 12.95 10.71 -2.91
CA ARG A 154 12.48 9.44 -2.37
C ARG A 154 10.97 9.46 -2.19
N ILE A 155 10.32 8.50 -2.85
CA ILE A 155 8.87 8.30 -2.77
C ILE A 155 8.59 7.00 -2.02
N GLN A 156 7.60 7.04 -1.15
CA GLN A 156 7.07 5.88 -0.45
C GLN A 156 5.60 5.68 -0.81
N VAL A 157 5.24 4.44 -1.15
CA VAL A 157 3.85 3.99 -1.31
C VAL A 157 3.57 2.95 -0.25
N LEU A 158 2.52 3.16 0.53
CA LEU A 158 2.21 2.28 1.66
C LEU A 158 0.70 2.03 1.78
N SER A 159 0.35 0.87 2.35
CA SER A 159 -1.00 0.50 2.75
C SER A 159 -0.98 -0.21 4.11
N GLY A 160 -2.17 -0.50 4.66
CA GLY A 160 -2.32 -1.17 5.95
C GLY A 160 -3.56 -0.67 6.69
N SER A 161 -3.40 0.09 7.77
CA SER A 161 -4.52 0.59 8.60
C SER A 161 -5.37 1.69 7.96
N LEU A 162 -5.17 1.98 6.67
CA LEU A 162 -5.86 3.07 5.98
C LEU A 162 -7.29 2.72 5.57
N GLY A 163 -7.60 1.46 5.30
CA GLY A 163 -8.89 0.99 4.79
C GLY A 163 -9.93 0.66 5.87
N GLY A 164 -9.64 0.95 7.13
CA GLY A 164 -10.51 0.62 8.25
C GLY A 164 -10.27 -0.79 8.80
N THR A 165 -11.15 -1.19 9.73
CA THR A 165 -11.10 -2.49 10.42
C THR A 165 -12.43 -3.21 10.33
N ASP A 166 -12.39 -4.54 10.45
CA ASP A 166 -13.58 -5.38 10.62
C ASP A 166 -14.17 -5.27 12.04
N ALA A 167 -15.21 -6.06 12.31
CA ALA A 167 -15.89 -6.10 13.62
C ALA A 167 -14.97 -6.60 14.76
N ASP A 168 -13.96 -7.40 14.42
CA ASP A 168 -12.98 -7.95 15.36
C ASP A 168 -11.76 -7.02 15.54
N GLY A 169 -11.72 -5.88 14.85
CA GLY A 169 -10.65 -4.90 14.92
C GLY A 169 -9.44 -5.19 14.04
N ASN A 170 -9.52 -6.20 13.15
CA ASN A 170 -8.45 -6.48 12.20
C ASN A 170 -8.51 -5.50 11.02
N THR A 171 -7.36 -5.05 10.52
CA THR A 171 -7.33 -4.17 9.36
C THR A 171 -7.74 -4.93 8.10
N TYR A 172 -8.65 -4.33 7.30
CA TYR A 172 -9.02 -4.89 5.99
C TYR A 172 -7.84 -4.91 5.02
N ASP A 173 -7.04 -3.87 5.03
CA ASP A 173 -5.98 -3.71 4.04
C ASP A 173 -4.72 -4.44 4.49
N ARG A 174 -4.14 -5.21 3.57
CA ARG A 174 -2.86 -5.84 3.79
C ARG A 174 -1.76 -4.78 3.91
N ARG A 175 -0.88 -4.96 4.87
CA ARG A 175 0.25 -4.06 5.05
C ARG A 175 1.25 -4.22 3.92
N ALA A 176 1.53 -3.13 3.20
CA ALA A 176 2.56 -3.04 2.20
C ALA A 176 3.31 -1.71 2.33
N SER A 177 4.60 -1.71 2.01
CA SER A 177 5.41 -0.49 1.96
C SER A 177 6.52 -0.68 0.93
N VAL A 178 6.51 0.17 -0.09
CA VAL A 178 7.53 0.22 -1.14
C VAL A 178 8.12 1.61 -1.14
N SER A 179 9.45 1.71 -1.03
CA SER A 179 10.17 2.99 -1.14
C SER A 179 11.10 2.94 -2.34
N GLN A 180 11.08 3.98 -3.15
CA GLN A 180 11.85 4.08 -4.37
C GLN A 180 12.44 5.48 -4.52
N ASN A 181 13.68 5.57 -5.00
CA ASN A 181 14.26 6.83 -5.47
C ASN A 181 13.87 7.01 -6.93
N ILE A 182 13.47 8.23 -7.29
CA ILE A 182 13.25 8.67 -8.66
C ILE A 182 14.21 9.81 -8.98
N THR A 183 14.54 9.97 -10.26
CA THR A 183 15.24 11.15 -10.75
C THR A 183 14.32 11.86 -11.73
N LEU A 184 14.10 13.16 -11.52
CA LEU A 184 13.32 13.96 -12.45
C LEU A 184 14.13 14.15 -13.74
N SER A 185 13.80 13.41 -14.78
CA SER A 185 14.48 13.46 -16.07
C SER A 185 13.51 13.28 -17.21
N ASP A 186 13.81 13.87 -18.33
CA ASP A 186 13.05 13.60 -19.56
C ASP A 186 13.20 12.12 -19.96
N PRO A 187 12.17 11.55 -20.60
CA PRO A 187 12.26 10.20 -21.12
C PRO A 187 13.45 10.12 -22.11
N ALA A 188 14.19 9.03 -22.03
CA ALA A 188 15.22 8.79 -23.03
C ALA A 188 14.59 8.81 -24.42
N PRO A 189 15.24 9.47 -25.42
CA PRO A 189 14.69 9.50 -26.76
C PRO A 189 14.42 8.06 -27.24
N SER A 190 13.21 7.84 -27.72
CA SER A 190 12.85 6.53 -28.31
C SER A 190 13.87 6.19 -29.38
N PRO A 191 14.45 4.96 -29.38
CA PRO A 191 15.38 4.57 -30.43
C PRO A 191 14.72 4.81 -31.79
N ALA A 192 15.43 5.51 -32.67
CA ALA A 192 14.96 5.73 -34.04
C ALA A 192 14.64 4.38 -34.71
N PRO A 193 13.54 4.27 -35.47
CA PRO A 193 13.26 3.04 -36.17
C PRO A 193 14.47 2.66 -37.03
N THR A 194 15.00 1.49 -36.76
CA THR A 194 16.09 0.93 -37.58
C THR A 194 15.56 0.80 -39.00
N ALA A 195 16.14 1.55 -39.94
CA ALA A 195 15.78 1.45 -41.34
C ALA A 195 16.00 -0.02 -41.78
N GLU A 196 14.92 -0.66 -42.23
CA GLU A 196 15.00 -1.99 -42.82
C GLU A 196 15.91 -1.91 -44.06
N PRO A 197 16.90 -2.79 -44.21
CA PRO A 197 17.72 -2.79 -45.40
C PRO A 197 16.87 -3.21 -46.60
N THR A 198 16.84 -2.36 -47.61
CA THR A 198 16.19 -2.60 -48.92
C THR A 198 16.99 -3.61 -49.75
#